data_b7349e0e4e893782e825d3eb180b0429
#
_entry.id   b7349e0e4e893782e825d3eb180b0429
#
_cell.length_a   1.000
_cell.length_b   1.000
_cell.length_c   1.000
_cell.angle_alpha   90.00
_cell.angle_beta   90.00
_cell.angle_gamma   90.00
#
_symmetry.space_group_name_H-M   'P 1'
#
loop_
_entity.id
_entity.type
_entity.pdbx_description
1 polymer ?
#
loop_
_entity_poly.entity_id
_entity_poly.type
_entity_poly.pdbx_seq_one_letter_code
_entity_poly.pdbx_strand_id
1 'polypeptide(L)'
;MDTYTLRPDRFDRAGQDQLVDVRDLQATLPGIRRLRDWAHDALALRPGEQALDIGSGTGTEVMAFADVVGPGGAAVGVEPDPNLLASAERRAAQTGSPAKFHSGDAYGLPFGAGSFDAALCERVFQHLTAPARAANEIARVLRPGGRVVVVDSDWGTAIVHPGERQVVREVVDTLISATTNPFSGRRLPGQLTKAGLVIDDIGSHALVQDRTVGVGSLVTRISAMAVARGVITEEQRARLVEDLEAGAASGDIHLSVTMFAVLAHKPN
;
A
#
# COMPACT_ATOMS: atom_id res chain seq x y z
N MET A 1 -22.10 -15.22 2.98
CA MET A 1 -21.53 -14.54 1.80
C MET A 1 -20.98 -13.21 2.29
N ASP A 2 -19.66 -13.14 2.50
CA ASP A 2 -19.00 -11.95 3.05
C ASP A 2 -18.87 -10.86 1.97
N THR A 3 -19.86 -9.98 1.92
CA THR A 3 -19.95 -8.84 0.99
C THR A 3 -19.10 -7.61 1.42
N TYR A 4 -18.34 -7.71 2.49
CA TYR A 4 -17.70 -6.56 3.16
C TYR A 4 -16.18 -6.70 3.33
N THR A 5 -15.49 -7.36 2.42
CA THR A 5 -14.02 -7.33 2.39
C THR A 5 -13.56 -6.14 1.54
N LEU A 6 -12.64 -5.33 2.08
CA LEU A 6 -11.95 -4.23 1.37
C LEU A 6 -10.96 -4.77 0.31
N ARG A 7 -11.41 -5.70 -0.54
CA ARG A 7 -10.59 -6.24 -1.62
C ARG A 7 -10.81 -5.42 -2.89
N PRO A 8 -9.75 -4.95 -3.54
CA PRO A 8 -9.83 -4.17 -4.78
C PRO A 8 -10.53 -4.90 -5.93
N ASP A 9 -10.44 -6.23 -5.98
CA ASP A 9 -10.97 -7.11 -7.03
C ASP A 9 -12.51 -7.27 -7.03
N ARG A 10 -13.24 -6.59 -6.14
CA ARG A 10 -14.69 -6.70 -6.01
C ARG A 10 -15.48 -5.42 -6.31
N PHE A 11 -14.85 -4.42 -6.92
CA PHE A 11 -15.55 -3.20 -7.32
C PHE A 11 -16.08 -3.30 -8.76
N ASP A 12 -17.26 -2.74 -9.02
CA ASP A 12 -17.77 -2.51 -10.37
C ASP A 12 -16.94 -1.41 -11.09
N ARG A 13 -17.21 -1.18 -12.37
CA ARG A 13 -16.43 -0.26 -13.19
C ARG A 13 -16.36 1.17 -12.63
N ALA A 14 -17.43 1.67 -12.04
CA ALA A 14 -17.46 2.99 -11.41
C ALA A 14 -16.66 3.01 -10.11
N GLY A 15 -16.67 1.92 -9.33
CA GLY A 15 -15.83 1.75 -8.15
C GLY A 15 -14.34 1.59 -8.48
N GLN A 16 -14.02 1.06 -9.68
CA GLN A 16 -12.65 0.90 -10.16
C GLN A 16 -12.03 2.22 -10.60
N ASP A 17 -12.78 3.08 -11.30
CA ASP A 17 -12.33 4.44 -11.64
C ASP A 17 -12.08 5.26 -10.36
N GLN A 18 -12.97 5.14 -9.36
CA GLN A 18 -12.76 5.73 -8.03
C GLN A 18 -11.52 5.19 -7.32
N LEU A 19 -11.14 3.90 -7.52
CA LEU A 19 -9.93 3.33 -6.93
C LEU A 19 -8.65 3.94 -7.51
N VAL A 20 -8.62 4.19 -8.82
CA VAL A 20 -7.52 4.89 -9.48
C VAL A 20 -7.39 6.29 -8.90
N ASP A 21 -8.48 7.05 -8.83
CA ASP A 21 -8.49 8.42 -8.30
C ASP A 21 -8.07 8.47 -6.82
N VAL A 22 -8.55 7.55 -6.00
CA VAL A 22 -8.18 7.46 -4.58
C VAL A 22 -6.70 7.11 -4.41
N ARG A 23 -6.15 6.19 -5.21
CA ARG A 23 -4.73 5.83 -5.15
C ARG A 23 -3.84 6.98 -5.61
N ASP A 24 -4.22 7.68 -6.67
CA ASP A 24 -3.51 8.86 -7.16
C ASP A 24 -3.54 9.99 -6.12
N LEU A 25 -4.69 10.26 -5.51
CA LEU A 25 -4.81 11.24 -4.45
C LEU A 25 -3.94 10.85 -3.24
N GLN A 26 -3.98 9.58 -2.80
CA GLN A 26 -3.12 9.10 -1.73
C GLN A 26 -1.62 9.25 -2.03
N ALA A 27 -1.21 9.02 -3.28
CA ALA A 27 0.17 9.21 -3.72
C ALA A 27 0.65 10.66 -3.58
N THR A 28 -0.26 11.65 -3.58
CA THR A 28 0.09 13.07 -3.37
C THR A 28 0.26 13.46 -1.91
N LEU A 29 -0.17 12.62 -0.96
CA LEU A 29 -0.09 12.93 0.46
C LEU A 29 1.37 13.09 0.91
N PRO A 30 1.70 14.15 1.67
CA PRO A 30 3.09 14.43 2.08
C PRO A 30 3.73 13.26 2.85
N GLY A 31 2.94 12.51 3.62
CA GLY A 31 3.43 11.33 4.34
C GLY A 31 3.83 10.19 3.41
N ILE A 32 3.05 9.93 2.36
CA ILE A 32 3.38 8.93 1.34
C ILE A 32 4.63 9.34 0.59
N ARG A 33 4.72 10.60 0.16
CA ARG A 33 5.92 11.10 -0.55
C ARG A 33 7.19 10.90 0.26
N ARG A 34 7.20 11.35 1.54
CA ARG A 34 8.38 11.17 2.42
C ARG A 34 8.77 9.71 2.59
N LEU A 35 7.79 8.80 2.69
CA LEU A 35 8.09 7.38 2.82
C LEU A 35 8.61 6.77 1.52
N ARG A 36 8.10 7.24 0.38
CA ARG A 36 8.62 6.85 -0.95
C ARG A 36 10.03 7.41 -1.19
N ASP A 37 10.28 8.67 -0.83
CA ASP A 37 11.62 9.26 -0.90
C ASP A 37 12.60 8.40 -0.08
N TRP A 38 12.24 8.03 1.15
CA TRP A 38 13.03 7.10 1.97
C TRP A 38 13.22 5.73 1.28
N ALA A 39 12.16 5.18 0.68
CA ALA A 39 12.24 3.88 0.00
C ALA A 39 13.16 3.94 -1.23
N HIS A 40 13.11 5.01 -2.01
CA HIS A 40 14.00 5.24 -3.15
C HIS A 40 15.45 5.40 -2.71
N ASP A 41 15.70 6.20 -1.65
CA ASP A 41 17.04 6.38 -1.07
C ASP A 41 17.59 5.04 -0.54
N ALA A 42 16.76 4.26 0.14
CA ALA A 42 17.14 2.95 0.69
C ALA A 42 17.39 1.92 -0.42
N LEU A 43 16.55 1.90 -1.48
CA LEU A 43 16.79 1.07 -2.65
C LEU A 43 18.06 1.48 -3.39
N ALA A 44 18.42 2.77 -3.39
CA ALA A 44 19.62 3.31 -4.03
C ALA A 44 19.85 2.72 -5.43
N LEU A 45 18.81 2.78 -6.28
CA LEU A 45 18.84 2.24 -7.64
C LEU A 45 19.96 2.88 -8.46
N ARG A 46 20.59 2.09 -9.34
CA ARG A 46 21.71 2.49 -10.18
C ARG A 46 21.40 2.29 -11.65
N PRO A 47 22.01 3.09 -12.53
CA PRO A 47 21.96 2.84 -13.96
C PRO A 47 22.38 1.41 -14.31
N GLY A 48 21.59 0.74 -15.18
CA GLY A 48 21.84 -0.62 -15.62
C GLY A 48 21.21 -1.71 -14.76
N GLU A 49 20.66 -1.39 -13.59
CA GLU A 49 20.00 -2.39 -12.72
C GLU A 49 18.63 -2.84 -13.24
N GLN A 50 18.23 -4.05 -12.82
CA GLN A 50 16.92 -4.62 -13.04
C GLN A 50 16.06 -4.36 -11.81
N ALA A 51 15.04 -3.50 -11.92
CA ALA A 51 14.16 -3.09 -10.83
C ALA A 51 12.75 -3.68 -10.99
N LEU A 52 12.15 -4.13 -9.89
CA LEU A 52 10.81 -4.71 -9.85
C LEU A 52 9.93 -3.92 -8.89
N ASP A 53 8.68 -3.63 -9.29
CA ASP A 53 7.63 -3.16 -8.41
C ASP A 53 6.50 -4.19 -8.32
N ILE A 54 6.24 -4.71 -7.12
CA ILE A 54 5.27 -5.78 -6.86
C ILE A 54 3.98 -5.14 -6.33
N GLY A 55 2.88 -5.31 -7.08
CA GLY A 55 1.64 -4.58 -6.86
C GLY A 55 1.73 -3.15 -7.35
N SER A 56 2.23 -2.99 -8.58
CA SER A 56 2.63 -1.70 -9.15
C SER A 56 1.48 -0.70 -9.36
N GLY A 57 0.23 -1.14 -9.21
CA GLY A 57 -0.93 -0.27 -9.34
C GLY A 57 -0.95 0.46 -10.67
N THR A 58 -0.96 1.79 -10.64
CA THR A 58 -0.98 2.65 -11.83
C THR A 58 0.40 2.95 -12.42
N GLY A 59 1.46 2.27 -11.94
CA GLY A 59 2.79 2.25 -12.52
C GLY A 59 3.70 3.43 -12.18
N THR A 60 3.33 4.28 -11.24
CA THR A 60 4.09 5.50 -10.89
C THR A 60 5.53 5.18 -10.49
N GLU A 61 5.73 4.20 -9.60
CA GLU A 61 7.06 3.83 -9.11
C GLU A 61 7.88 3.14 -10.22
N VAL A 62 7.24 2.30 -11.04
CA VAL A 62 7.93 1.64 -12.17
C VAL A 62 8.48 2.65 -13.17
N MET A 63 7.70 3.70 -13.49
CA MET A 63 8.17 4.77 -14.38
C MET A 63 9.32 5.56 -13.76
N ALA A 64 9.25 5.87 -12.46
CA ALA A 64 10.35 6.51 -11.74
C ALA A 64 11.62 5.64 -11.73
N PHE A 65 11.48 4.32 -11.56
CA PHE A 65 12.61 3.38 -11.65
C PHE A 65 13.20 3.35 -13.05
N ALA A 66 12.36 3.38 -14.09
CA ALA A 66 12.82 3.38 -15.49
C ALA A 66 13.72 4.58 -15.80
N ASP A 67 13.39 5.75 -15.25
CA ASP A 67 14.20 6.96 -15.40
C ASP A 67 15.57 6.82 -14.73
N VAL A 68 15.66 6.13 -13.58
CA VAL A 68 16.91 5.94 -12.84
C VAL A 68 17.80 4.86 -13.48
N VAL A 69 17.21 3.70 -13.83
CA VAL A 69 18.01 2.59 -14.35
C VAL A 69 18.46 2.82 -15.79
N GLY A 70 17.76 3.66 -16.53
CA GLY A 70 18.12 4.07 -17.89
C GLY A 70 18.14 2.94 -18.91
N PRO A 71 18.68 3.17 -20.11
CA PRO A 71 18.58 2.25 -21.25
C PRO A 71 19.39 0.95 -21.06
N GLY A 72 20.35 0.93 -20.12
CA GLY A 72 21.12 -0.27 -19.77
C GLY A 72 20.45 -1.19 -18.76
N GLY A 73 19.38 -0.72 -18.11
CA GLY A 73 18.60 -1.44 -17.11
C GLY A 73 17.20 -1.78 -17.60
N ALA A 74 16.36 -2.23 -16.65
CA ALA A 74 14.92 -2.37 -16.88
C ALA A 74 14.15 -2.13 -15.59
N ALA A 75 12.96 -1.50 -15.72
CA ALA A 75 11.99 -1.36 -14.66
C ALA A 75 10.70 -2.10 -15.04
N VAL A 76 10.26 -2.98 -14.16
CA VAL A 76 9.14 -3.88 -14.40
C VAL A 76 8.15 -3.81 -13.26
N GLY A 77 6.85 -3.69 -13.57
CA GLY A 77 5.75 -3.77 -12.63
C GLY A 77 4.97 -5.06 -12.76
N VAL A 78 4.49 -5.59 -11.64
CA VAL A 78 3.54 -6.71 -11.61
C VAL A 78 2.27 -6.26 -10.89
N GLU A 79 1.12 -6.42 -11.55
CA GLU A 79 -0.18 -6.01 -11.01
C GLU A 79 -1.25 -7.05 -11.34
N PRO A 80 -2.02 -7.54 -10.35
CA PRO A 80 -3.09 -8.50 -10.59
C PRO A 80 -4.38 -7.88 -11.16
N ASP A 81 -4.65 -6.59 -10.90
CA ASP A 81 -5.86 -5.94 -11.39
C ASP A 81 -5.69 -5.47 -12.84
N PRO A 82 -6.47 -6.01 -13.80
CA PRO A 82 -6.31 -5.69 -15.21
C PRO A 82 -6.59 -4.21 -15.54
N ASN A 83 -7.41 -3.50 -14.74
CA ASN A 83 -7.71 -2.08 -15.00
C ASN A 83 -6.56 -1.20 -14.55
N LEU A 84 -5.96 -1.50 -13.39
CA LEU A 84 -4.76 -0.81 -12.93
C LEU A 84 -3.59 -1.06 -13.88
N LEU A 85 -3.41 -2.30 -14.32
CA LEU A 85 -2.41 -2.68 -15.32
C LEU A 85 -2.58 -1.89 -16.61
N ALA A 86 -3.79 -1.88 -17.18
CA ALA A 86 -4.09 -1.11 -18.40
C ALA A 86 -3.91 0.41 -18.20
N SER A 87 -4.15 0.92 -16.99
CA SER A 87 -3.87 2.33 -16.65
C SER A 87 -2.37 2.60 -16.64
N ALA A 88 -1.57 1.71 -16.03
CA ALA A 88 -0.12 1.82 -16.00
C ALA A 88 0.49 1.83 -17.42
N GLU A 89 0.07 0.88 -18.27
CA GLU A 89 0.51 0.80 -19.67
C GLU A 89 0.17 2.06 -20.45
N ARG A 90 -1.07 2.59 -20.32
CA ARG A 90 -1.46 3.85 -20.97
C ARG A 90 -0.60 5.02 -20.52
N ARG A 91 -0.33 5.15 -19.22
CA ARG A 91 0.50 6.23 -18.68
C ARG A 91 1.94 6.15 -19.18
N ALA A 92 2.53 4.97 -19.18
CA ALA A 92 3.86 4.77 -19.71
C ALA A 92 3.93 5.14 -21.20
N ALA A 93 2.94 4.74 -22.01
CA ALA A 93 2.86 5.10 -23.41
C ALA A 93 2.71 6.62 -23.61
N GLN A 94 1.88 7.30 -22.82
CA GLN A 94 1.66 8.75 -22.87
C GLN A 94 2.93 9.56 -22.52
N THR A 95 3.73 9.06 -21.59
CA THR A 95 4.97 9.72 -21.14
C THR A 95 6.20 9.28 -21.95
N GLY A 96 6.07 8.25 -22.81
CA GLY A 96 7.20 7.65 -23.50
C GLY A 96 8.14 6.86 -22.58
N SER A 97 7.68 6.46 -21.37
CA SER A 97 8.48 5.71 -20.43
C SER A 97 8.76 4.29 -20.95
N PRO A 98 10.00 3.76 -20.82
CA PRO A 98 10.33 2.39 -21.17
C PRO A 98 9.91 1.34 -20.13
N ALA A 99 9.16 1.75 -19.09
CA ALA A 99 8.62 0.87 -18.07
C ALA A 99 7.77 -0.27 -18.67
N LYS A 100 7.90 -1.47 -18.12
CA LYS A 100 7.17 -2.65 -18.57
C LYS A 100 6.24 -3.15 -17.47
N PHE A 101 5.10 -3.71 -17.87
CA PHE A 101 4.11 -4.21 -16.93
C PHE A 101 3.69 -5.63 -17.29
N HIS A 102 3.43 -6.45 -16.24
CA HIS A 102 3.00 -7.82 -16.37
C HIS A 102 1.80 -8.08 -15.46
N SER A 103 0.84 -8.84 -15.97
CA SER A 103 -0.22 -9.40 -15.13
C SER A 103 0.36 -10.49 -14.24
N GLY A 104 0.05 -10.45 -12.95
CA GLY A 104 0.50 -11.44 -11.98
C GLY A 104 0.25 -11.01 -10.57
N ASP A 105 0.47 -11.91 -9.62
CA ASP A 105 0.33 -11.62 -8.20
C ASP A 105 1.65 -11.90 -7.44
N ALA A 106 1.68 -11.44 -6.18
CA ALA A 106 2.86 -11.60 -5.33
C ALA A 106 3.15 -13.07 -4.91
N TYR A 107 2.23 -14.01 -5.18
CA TYR A 107 2.40 -15.41 -4.80
C TYR A 107 3.12 -16.27 -5.84
N GLY A 108 3.28 -15.74 -7.06
CA GLY A 108 3.93 -16.42 -8.16
C GLY A 108 4.40 -15.43 -9.21
N LEU A 109 5.51 -14.75 -8.92
CA LEU A 109 6.07 -13.74 -9.82
C LEU A 109 6.53 -14.38 -11.14
N PRO A 110 6.15 -13.84 -12.33
CA PRO A 110 6.38 -14.46 -13.62
C PRO A 110 7.83 -14.31 -14.11
N PHE A 111 8.80 -14.43 -13.20
CA PHE A 111 10.23 -14.25 -13.48
C PHE A 111 11.06 -15.39 -12.93
N GLY A 112 12.23 -15.63 -13.52
CA GLY A 112 13.20 -16.58 -13.01
C GLY A 112 13.80 -16.18 -11.65
N ALA A 113 14.43 -17.14 -10.96
CA ALA A 113 15.19 -16.83 -9.77
C ALA A 113 16.37 -15.91 -10.09
N GLY A 114 16.67 -14.94 -9.22
CA GLY A 114 17.80 -14.04 -9.39
C GLY A 114 17.68 -13.09 -10.59
N SER A 115 16.48 -12.68 -10.96
CA SER A 115 16.24 -11.78 -12.10
C SER A 115 16.46 -10.30 -11.77
N PHE A 116 16.35 -9.89 -10.50
CA PHE A 116 16.31 -8.48 -10.12
C PHE A 116 17.41 -8.11 -9.13
N ASP A 117 17.94 -6.89 -9.30
CA ASP A 117 18.89 -6.24 -8.39
C ASP A 117 18.17 -5.57 -7.23
N ALA A 118 16.99 -5.01 -7.48
CA ALA A 118 16.18 -4.33 -6.49
C ALA A 118 14.68 -4.57 -6.71
N ALA A 119 13.92 -4.57 -5.62
CA ALA A 119 12.46 -4.66 -5.66
C ALA A 119 11.80 -3.68 -4.68
N LEU A 120 10.62 -3.19 -5.03
CA LEU A 120 9.69 -2.48 -4.15
C LEU A 120 8.41 -3.29 -4.02
N CYS A 121 7.78 -3.24 -2.84
CA CYS A 121 6.46 -3.79 -2.62
C CYS A 121 5.72 -2.88 -1.64
N GLU A 122 4.82 -2.00 -2.15
CA GLU A 122 4.13 -1.01 -1.34
C GLU A 122 2.64 -1.35 -1.18
N ARG A 123 2.17 -1.47 0.06
CA ARG A 123 0.75 -1.68 0.44
C ARG A 123 0.10 -2.93 -0.19
N VAL A 124 0.87 -3.99 -0.30
CA VAL A 124 0.44 -5.29 -0.84
C VAL A 124 0.17 -6.30 0.28
N PHE A 125 1.09 -6.42 1.23
CA PHE A 125 1.04 -7.46 2.26
C PHE A 125 -0.23 -7.41 3.11
N GLN A 126 -0.83 -6.25 3.34
CA GLN A 126 -2.10 -6.09 4.06
C GLN A 126 -3.28 -6.82 3.38
N HIS A 127 -3.17 -7.09 2.08
CA HIS A 127 -4.20 -7.78 1.29
C HIS A 127 -3.94 -9.28 1.14
N LEU A 128 -2.76 -9.77 1.54
CA LEU A 128 -2.34 -11.14 1.34
C LEU A 128 -2.88 -12.09 2.40
N THR A 129 -3.45 -13.20 1.98
CA THR A 129 -3.86 -14.30 2.85
C THR A 129 -2.69 -15.21 3.23
N ALA A 130 -1.64 -15.25 2.41
CA ALA A 130 -0.43 -16.07 2.61
C ALA A 130 0.86 -15.23 2.42
N PRO A 131 1.11 -14.20 3.28
CA PRO A 131 2.23 -13.27 3.09
C PRO A 131 3.61 -13.94 3.08
N ALA A 132 3.76 -15.10 3.74
CA ALA A 132 5.00 -15.87 3.69
C ALA A 132 5.34 -16.37 2.27
N ARG A 133 4.32 -16.69 1.43
CA ARG A 133 4.56 -17.08 0.03
C ARG A 133 5.11 -15.90 -0.77
N ALA A 134 4.53 -14.71 -0.57
CA ALA A 134 5.01 -13.50 -1.25
C ALA A 134 6.43 -13.13 -0.82
N ALA A 135 6.76 -13.23 0.47
CA ALA A 135 8.13 -13.02 0.96
C ALA A 135 9.13 -14.00 0.32
N ASN A 136 8.76 -15.27 0.20
CA ASN A 136 9.59 -16.29 -0.48
C ASN A 136 9.76 -15.98 -1.98
N GLU A 137 8.73 -15.51 -2.67
CA GLU A 137 8.82 -15.12 -4.07
C GLU A 137 9.73 -13.89 -4.27
N ILE A 138 9.64 -12.89 -3.39
CA ILE A 138 10.56 -11.77 -3.36
C ILE A 138 12.00 -12.26 -3.22
N ALA A 139 12.27 -13.12 -2.22
CA ALA A 139 13.61 -13.68 -2.01
C ALA A 139 14.09 -14.51 -3.21
N ARG A 140 13.17 -15.23 -3.90
CA ARG A 140 13.49 -16.03 -5.07
C ARG A 140 13.94 -15.18 -6.26
N VAL A 141 13.20 -14.12 -6.56
CA VAL A 141 13.48 -13.29 -7.75
C VAL A 141 14.65 -12.34 -7.57
N LEU A 142 15.03 -12.00 -6.33
CA LEU A 142 16.22 -11.23 -6.04
C LEU A 142 17.49 -12.02 -6.32
N ARG A 143 18.52 -11.38 -6.90
CA ARG A 143 19.87 -11.89 -7.00
C ARG A 143 20.52 -12.02 -5.63
N PRO A 144 21.55 -12.86 -5.44
CA PRO A 144 22.45 -12.72 -4.31
C PRO A 144 22.95 -11.25 -4.22
N GLY A 145 22.92 -10.65 -3.03
CA GLY A 145 23.17 -9.22 -2.83
C GLY A 145 22.08 -8.26 -3.32
N GLY A 146 21.01 -8.75 -3.94
CA GLY A 146 19.86 -7.96 -4.34
C GLY A 146 19.04 -7.50 -3.13
N ARG A 147 18.36 -6.36 -3.23
CA ARG A 147 17.69 -5.69 -2.13
C ARG A 147 16.20 -5.43 -2.39
N VAL A 148 15.44 -5.31 -1.32
CA VAL A 148 14.01 -4.99 -1.38
C VAL A 148 13.62 -3.97 -0.32
N VAL A 149 12.74 -3.07 -0.68
CA VAL A 149 11.96 -2.30 0.30
C VAL A 149 10.51 -2.79 0.27
N VAL A 150 10.00 -3.19 1.43
CA VAL A 150 8.58 -3.52 1.61
C VAL A 150 7.95 -2.50 2.53
N VAL A 151 6.87 -1.86 2.06
CA VAL A 151 6.14 -0.82 2.79
C VAL A 151 4.72 -1.27 3.03
N ASP A 152 4.25 -1.22 4.27
CA ASP A 152 2.83 -1.52 4.55
C ASP A 152 2.31 -0.85 5.81
N SER A 153 0.97 -0.78 5.90
CA SER A 153 0.24 -0.15 6.99
C SER A 153 0.13 -1.09 8.20
N ASP A 154 0.05 -0.48 9.39
CA ASP A 154 -0.36 -1.16 10.61
C ASP A 154 -1.63 -0.51 11.15
N TRP A 155 -2.78 -1.07 10.83
CA TRP A 155 -4.08 -0.53 11.22
C TRP A 155 -4.32 -0.53 12.74
N GLY A 156 -3.54 -1.29 13.51
CA GLY A 156 -3.54 -1.20 14.97
C GLY A 156 -2.96 0.10 15.53
N THR A 157 -2.43 0.97 14.68
CA THR A 157 -1.92 2.31 15.03
C THR A 157 -2.85 3.44 14.54
N ALA A 158 -4.05 3.10 14.07
CA ALA A 158 -4.98 4.08 13.53
C ALA A 158 -5.45 5.06 14.62
N ILE A 159 -5.42 6.34 14.29
CA ILE A 159 -5.92 7.44 15.12
C ILE A 159 -7.06 8.10 14.37
N VAL A 160 -8.19 8.29 15.06
CA VAL A 160 -9.35 9.04 14.58
C VAL A 160 -9.73 10.05 15.67
N HIS A 161 -9.72 11.33 15.33
CA HIS A 161 -10.09 12.44 16.22
C HIS A 161 -10.75 13.57 15.40
N PRO A 162 -11.84 14.18 15.90
CA PRO A 162 -12.56 13.93 17.14
C PRO A 162 -13.50 12.71 17.06
N GLY A 163 -14.17 12.43 18.16
CA GLY A 163 -15.23 11.44 18.28
C GLY A 163 -15.27 10.78 19.66
N GLU A 164 -16.40 10.23 20.03
CA GLU A 164 -16.57 9.47 21.26
C GLU A 164 -15.62 8.28 21.26
N ARG A 165 -14.80 8.14 22.31
CA ARG A 165 -13.72 7.15 22.42
C ARG A 165 -14.18 5.72 22.13
N GLN A 166 -15.34 5.32 22.66
CA GLN A 166 -15.83 3.95 22.47
C GLN A 166 -16.24 3.74 21.01
N VAL A 167 -16.97 4.69 20.40
CA VAL A 167 -17.40 4.61 19.00
C VAL A 167 -16.22 4.58 18.05
N VAL A 168 -15.23 5.44 18.26
CA VAL A 168 -13.98 5.45 17.49
C VAL A 168 -13.28 4.08 17.56
N ARG A 169 -13.18 3.51 18.75
CA ARG A 169 -12.56 2.19 18.96
C ARG A 169 -13.29 1.10 18.17
N GLU A 170 -14.61 1.06 18.26
CA GLU A 170 -15.44 0.07 17.54
C GLU A 170 -15.33 0.21 16.02
N VAL A 171 -15.22 1.44 15.51
CA VAL A 171 -14.98 1.70 14.09
C VAL A 171 -13.58 1.20 13.66
N VAL A 172 -12.53 1.48 14.43
CA VAL A 172 -11.18 1.00 14.17
C VAL A 172 -11.10 -0.53 14.24
N ASP A 173 -11.73 -1.14 15.24
CA ASP A 173 -11.80 -2.62 15.37
C ASP A 173 -12.57 -3.25 14.19
N THR A 174 -13.60 -2.55 13.68
CA THR A 174 -14.31 -2.95 12.46
C THR A 174 -13.38 -2.93 11.24
N LEU A 175 -12.57 -1.89 11.07
CA LEU A 175 -11.55 -1.79 10.01
C LEU A 175 -10.55 -2.95 10.12
N ILE A 176 -10.00 -3.18 11.31
CA ILE A 176 -9.06 -4.27 11.59
C ILE A 176 -9.66 -5.62 11.20
N SER A 177 -10.91 -5.89 11.62
CA SER A 177 -11.60 -7.15 11.30
C SER A 177 -11.94 -7.33 9.80
N ALA A 178 -12.06 -6.24 9.06
CA ALA A 178 -12.35 -6.23 7.64
C ALA A 178 -11.10 -6.33 6.75
N THR A 179 -9.90 -6.12 7.32
CA THR A 179 -8.63 -6.17 6.59
C THR A 179 -8.02 -7.57 6.71
N THR A 180 -7.56 -8.14 5.61
CA THR A 180 -7.03 -9.51 5.55
C THR A 180 -5.80 -9.67 6.45
N ASN A 181 -4.89 -8.71 6.45
CA ASN A 181 -3.67 -8.72 7.26
C ASN A 181 -3.45 -7.33 7.88
N PRO A 182 -4.27 -6.96 8.89
CA PRO A 182 -4.35 -5.58 9.39
C PRO A 182 -3.09 -5.09 10.11
N PHE A 183 -2.26 -6.01 10.59
CA PHE A 183 -1.01 -5.72 11.29
C PHE A 183 0.21 -6.00 10.41
N SER A 184 0.06 -5.82 9.10
CA SER A 184 1.08 -6.14 8.11
C SER A 184 2.40 -5.43 8.43
N GLY A 185 2.39 -4.11 8.61
CA GLY A 185 3.58 -3.32 8.81
C GLY A 185 4.51 -3.85 9.91
N ARG A 186 3.99 -4.12 11.13
CA ARG A 186 4.79 -4.66 12.25
C ARG A 186 5.30 -6.08 12.03
N ARG A 187 4.73 -6.82 11.08
CA ARG A 187 5.08 -8.22 10.80
C ARG A 187 6.12 -8.37 9.69
N LEU A 188 6.34 -7.33 8.88
CA LEU A 188 7.26 -7.36 7.74
C LEU A 188 8.65 -7.87 8.10
N PRO A 189 9.34 -7.38 9.18
CA PRO A 189 10.70 -7.83 9.47
C PRO A 189 10.76 -9.34 9.68
N GLY A 190 9.85 -9.88 10.49
CA GLY A 190 9.80 -11.32 10.76
C GLY A 190 9.43 -12.17 9.55
N GLN A 191 8.60 -11.66 8.63
CA GLN A 191 8.23 -12.36 7.41
C GLN A 191 9.39 -12.42 6.41
N LEU A 192 10.10 -11.32 6.22
CA LEU A 192 11.26 -11.24 5.33
C LEU A 192 12.44 -12.07 5.87
N THR A 193 12.71 -12.01 7.18
CA THR A 193 13.75 -12.85 7.81
C THR A 193 13.46 -14.35 7.62
N LYS A 194 12.19 -14.78 7.78
CA LYS A 194 11.81 -16.19 7.55
C LYS A 194 11.95 -16.62 6.10
N ALA A 195 11.89 -15.69 5.15
CA ALA A 195 12.15 -15.94 3.74
C ALA A 195 13.65 -15.96 3.39
N GLY A 196 14.55 -15.81 4.37
CA GLY A 196 15.99 -15.83 4.19
C GLY A 196 16.61 -14.49 3.83
N LEU A 197 15.87 -13.39 3.97
CA LEU A 197 16.39 -12.04 3.76
C LEU A 197 16.96 -11.48 5.09
N VAL A 198 18.01 -10.67 5.00
CA VAL A 198 18.63 -9.95 6.11
C VAL A 198 18.05 -8.54 6.16
N ILE A 199 17.58 -8.12 7.32
CA ILE A 199 17.03 -6.78 7.52
C ILE A 199 18.17 -5.80 7.73
N ASP A 200 18.22 -4.74 6.93
CA ASP A 200 19.24 -3.69 6.96
C ASP A 200 18.75 -2.45 7.70
N ASP A 201 17.49 -2.04 7.46
CA ASP A 201 16.92 -0.85 8.10
C ASP A 201 15.39 -0.95 8.20
N ILE A 202 14.81 -0.22 9.14
CA ILE A 202 13.36 -0.11 9.33
C ILE A 202 13.00 1.36 9.51
N GLY A 203 12.27 1.89 8.53
CA GLY A 203 11.65 3.22 8.60
C GLY A 203 10.18 3.16 9.00
N SER A 204 9.66 4.26 9.50
CA SER A 204 8.22 4.41 9.73
C SER A 204 7.78 5.85 9.53
N HIS A 205 6.54 6.02 9.06
CA HIS A 205 5.93 7.35 8.93
C HIS A 205 4.43 7.28 9.21
N ALA A 206 3.92 8.28 9.94
CA ALA A 206 2.48 8.44 10.07
C ALA A 206 1.90 8.98 8.76
N LEU A 207 1.04 8.19 8.11
CA LEU A 207 0.20 8.66 7.03
C LEU A 207 -0.93 9.49 7.66
N VAL A 208 -0.78 10.80 7.64
CA VAL A 208 -1.80 11.74 8.13
C VAL A 208 -2.67 12.13 6.94
N GLN A 209 -3.97 11.96 7.07
CA GLN A 209 -4.93 12.37 6.04
C GLN A 209 -4.99 13.89 5.97
N ASP A 210 -5.03 14.43 4.76
CA ASP A 210 -5.20 15.87 4.53
C ASP A 210 -6.57 16.34 5.04
N ARG A 211 -6.58 17.45 5.77
CA ARG A 211 -7.78 18.07 6.35
C ARG A 211 -8.78 18.57 5.29
N THR A 212 -8.29 18.84 4.07
CA THR A 212 -9.10 19.35 2.94
C THR A 212 -9.79 18.24 2.15
N VAL A 213 -9.31 17.01 2.23
CA VAL A 213 -10.01 15.85 1.69
C VAL A 213 -11.13 15.53 2.67
N GLY A 214 -12.35 15.95 2.34
CA GLY A 214 -13.55 15.90 3.21
C GLY A 214 -13.65 14.65 4.07
N VAL A 215 -14.29 14.78 5.21
CA VAL A 215 -14.31 13.81 6.33
C VAL A 215 -14.22 12.37 5.82
N GLY A 216 -13.04 11.83 5.92
CA GLY A 216 -12.45 10.68 5.27
C GLY A 216 -13.41 9.65 4.75
N SER A 217 -13.46 9.50 3.46
CA SER A 217 -14.24 8.45 2.78
C SER A 217 -14.03 7.07 3.42
N LEU A 218 -12.86 6.82 4.02
CA LEU A 218 -12.57 5.58 4.73
C LEU A 218 -13.33 5.48 6.06
N VAL A 219 -13.26 6.48 6.93
CA VAL A 219 -13.96 6.45 8.24
C VAL A 219 -15.46 6.38 8.04
N THR A 220 -16.02 7.16 7.10
CA THR A 220 -17.44 7.14 6.75
C THR A 220 -17.89 5.75 6.25
N ARG A 221 -17.10 5.08 5.41
CA ARG A 221 -17.40 3.73 4.92
C ARG A 221 -17.29 2.69 6.02
N ILE A 222 -16.26 2.75 6.85
CA ILE A 222 -16.06 1.79 7.95
C ILE A 222 -17.12 1.98 9.04
N SER A 223 -17.51 3.21 9.37
CA SER A 223 -18.60 3.45 10.33
C SER A 223 -19.94 2.93 9.83
N ALA A 224 -20.24 3.08 8.52
CA ALA A 224 -21.41 2.45 7.92
C ALA A 224 -21.36 0.91 7.99
N MET A 225 -20.19 0.31 7.78
CA MET A 225 -19.99 -1.13 7.96
C MET A 225 -20.20 -1.55 9.42
N ALA A 226 -19.71 -0.75 10.40
CA ALA A 226 -19.90 -1.01 11.82
C ALA A 226 -21.39 -1.00 12.20
N VAL A 227 -22.18 -0.09 11.64
CA VAL A 227 -23.66 -0.08 11.79
C VAL A 227 -24.27 -1.35 11.19
N ALA A 228 -23.90 -1.68 9.95
CA ALA A 228 -24.44 -2.87 9.27
C ALA A 228 -24.13 -4.19 10.01
N ARG A 229 -23.05 -4.22 10.80
CA ARG A 229 -22.65 -5.34 11.66
C ARG A 229 -23.27 -5.27 13.08
N GLY A 230 -24.01 -4.22 13.40
CA GLY A 230 -24.59 -4.01 14.74
C GLY A 230 -23.57 -3.68 15.83
N VAL A 231 -22.37 -3.22 15.45
CA VAL A 231 -21.28 -2.87 16.38
C VAL A 231 -21.54 -1.49 17.01
N ILE A 232 -22.00 -0.54 16.19
CA ILE A 232 -22.47 0.78 16.63
C ILE A 232 -23.87 1.05 16.11
N THR A 233 -24.59 2.01 16.70
CA THR A 233 -25.91 2.45 16.22
C THR A 233 -25.76 3.51 15.12
N GLU A 234 -26.82 3.72 14.31
CA GLU A 234 -26.84 4.83 13.33
C GLU A 234 -26.74 6.20 14.00
N GLU A 235 -27.31 6.35 15.20
CA GLU A 235 -27.17 7.60 16.00
C GLU A 235 -25.72 7.86 16.38
N GLN A 236 -24.98 6.82 16.84
CA GLN A 236 -23.55 6.92 17.16
C GLN A 236 -22.73 7.26 15.91
N ARG A 237 -23.04 6.63 14.78
CA ARG A 237 -22.41 6.94 13.50
C ARG A 237 -22.65 8.38 13.07
N ALA A 238 -23.90 8.85 13.14
CA ALA A 238 -24.25 10.22 12.76
C ALA A 238 -23.47 11.26 13.61
N ARG A 239 -23.42 11.06 14.93
CA ARG A 239 -22.62 11.90 15.84
C ARG A 239 -21.14 11.89 15.49
N LEU A 240 -20.56 10.71 15.20
CA LEU A 240 -19.14 10.62 14.80
C LEU A 240 -18.87 11.41 13.51
N VAL A 241 -19.76 11.33 12.52
CA VAL A 241 -19.60 12.08 11.26
C VAL A 241 -19.72 13.57 11.53
N GLU A 242 -20.69 14.02 12.34
CA GLU A 242 -20.87 15.41 12.74
C GLU A 242 -19.65 15.97 13.50
N ASP A 243 -19.10 15.19 14.45
CA ASP A 243 -17.90 15.56 15.19
C ASP A 243 -16.70 15.75 14.25
N LEU A 244 -16.52 14.81 13.29
CA LEU A 244 -15.44 14.88 12.32
C LEU A 244 -15.60 16.05 11.34
N GLU A 245 -16.82 16.38 10.91
CA GLU A 245 -17.11 17.54 10.05
C GLU A 245 -16.84 18.86 10.81
N ALA A 246 -17.28 18.95 12.05
CA ALA A 246 -17.01 20.10 12.92
C ALA A 246 -15.50 20.25 13.19
N GLY A 247 -14.81 19.14 13.45
CA GLY A 247 -13.37 19.10 13.62
C GLY A 247 -12.62 19.57 12.36
N ALA A 248 -13.07 19.13 11.19
CA ALA A 248 -12.49 19.58 9.91
C ALA A 248 -12.68 21.09 9.70
N ALA A 249 -13.87 21.62 10.02
CA ALA A 249 -14.17 23.04 9.89
C ALA A 249 -13.36 23.92 10.87
N SER A 250 -13.12 23.45 12.09
CA SER A 250 -12.35 24.16 13.11
C SER A 250 -10.83 23.93 13.03
N GLY A 251 -10.38 22.95 12.26
CA GLY A 251 -8.98 22.51 12.20
C GLY A 251 -8.59 21.55 13.35
N ASP A 252 -9.53 21.11 14.17
CA ASP A 252 -9.36 20.13 15.25
C ASP A 252 -9.70 18.72 14.76
N ILE A 253 -8.99 18.26 13.72
CA ILE A 253 -9.14 16.92 13.15
C ILE A 253 -7.79 16.25 12.98
N HIS A 254 -7.71 14.97 13.32
CA HIS A 254 -6.56 14.12 13.06
C HIS A 254 -6.99 12.70 12.67
N LEU A 255 -6.65 12.31 11.46
CA LEU A 255 -6.82 10.95 10.96
C LEU A 255 -5.45 10.45 10.51
N SER A 256 -4.95 9.36 11.10
CA SER A 256 -3.66 8.82 10.71
C SER A 256 -3.55 7.31 10.94
N VAL A 257 -2.59 6.70 10.24
CA VAL A 257 -2.11 5.33 10.45
C VAL A 257 -0.61 5.30 10.26
N THR A 258 0.11 4.48 11.03
CA THR A 258 1.54 4.28 10.82
C THR A 258 1.77 3.30 9.67
N MET A 259 2.62 3.71 8.74
CA MET A 259 3.22 2.84 7.73
C MET A 259 4.65 2.51 8.15
N PHE A 260 5.03 1.25 8.00
CA PHE A 260 6.38 0.76 8.20
C PHE A 260 7.00 0.41 6.86
N ALA A 261 8.27 0.76 6.71
CA ALA A 261 9.09 0.39 5.56
C ALA A 261 10.29 -0.42 6.04
N VAL A 262 10.57 -1.53 5.38
CA VAL A 262 11.66 -2.44 5.74
C VAL A 262 12.57 -2.60 4.55
N LEU A 263 13.83 -2.18 4.68
CA LEU A 263 14.90 -2.51 3.76
C LEU A 263 15.51 -3.84 4.16
N ALA A 264 15.63 -4.75 3.20
CA ALA A 264 16.29 -6.03 3.38
C ALA A 264 17.06 -6.42 2.13
N HIS A 265 18.08 -7.28 2.29
CA HIS A 265 18.83 -7.85 1.18
C HIS A 265 18.85 -9.37 1.22
N LYS A 266 19.06 -9.98 0.04
CA LYS A 266 19.34 -11.40 -0.09
C LYS A 266 20.84 -11.64 0.13
N PRO A 267 21.23 -12.51 1.07
CA PRO A 267 22.65 -12.89 1.26
C PRO A 267 23.28 -13.40 -0.03
N ASN A 268 24.63 -13.22 -0.13
CA ASN A 268 25.45 -13.74 -1.25
C ASN A 268 25.52 -15.28 -1.27
#